data_9076b891695c41ec58418d902e486839
#
_entry.id   9076b891695c41ec58418d902e486839
#
_cell.length_a   1.000
_cell.length_b   1.000
_cell.length_c   1.000
_cell.angle_alpha   90.00
_cell.angle_beta   90.00
_cell.angle_gamma   90.00
#
_symmetry.space_group_name_H-M   'P 1'
#
loop_
_entity.id
_entity.type
_entity.pdbx_description
1 polymer ?
#
loop_
_entity_poly.entity_id
_entity_poly.type
_entity_poly.pdbx_seq_one_letter_code
_entity_poly.pdbx_strand_id
1 'polypeptide(L)'
;EIMPSLVGSEMCIRDRGITDPVQKAKRIYDFVTLNVHYHFQPMYFVHENITDNCARSRRGDCGVMAATFITLCRIAGIPAKWQSGMVARPETAGCHDWAMFYIAPKGWMYADCSAGASMARAGNEKMRLHYFGNLDTDRMVANSDICAPFDPPMCSFRADPCDNQVGEIEVDGVGLYGQQVETTHEIVKHQEV
;
A
#
# COMPACT_ATOMS: atom_id res chain seq x y z
N GLU A 1 -19.25 -15.27 -12.09
CA GLU A 1 -18.27 -15.06 -13.18
C GLU A 1 -17.44 -13.83 -12.82
N ILE A 2 -16.17 -14.04 -12.45
CA ILE A 2 -15.23 -12.93 -12.26
C ILE A 2 -14.87 -12.47 -13.68
N MET A 3 -15.49 -11.39 -14.12
CA MET A 3 -15.04 -10.73 -15.36
C MET A 3 -13.55 -10.37 -15.16
N PRO A 4 -12.66 -10.79 -16.08
CA PRO A 4 -11.27 -10.37 -15.99
C PRO A 4 -11.24 -8.85 -16.05
N SER A 5 -10.79 -8.23 -14.95
CA SER A 5 -10.61 -6.78 -14.93
C SER A 5 -9.60 -6.40 -16.01
N LEU A 6 -9.70 -5.18 -16.53
CA LEU A 6 -8.75 -4.66 -17.53
C LEU A 6 -7.29 -4.84 -17.03
N VAL A 7 -7.09 -4.72 -15.73
CA VAL A 7 -5.83 -4.94 -15.02
C VAL A 7 -5.29 -6.35 -15.21
N GLY A 8 -6.15 -7.36 -15.02
CA GLY A 8 -5.78 -8.77 -15.21
C GLY A 8 -5.42 -9.06 -16.65
N SER A 9 -6.16 -8.49 -17.62
CA SER A 9 -5.91 -8.69 -19.05
C SER A 9 -4.59 -8.08 -19.51
N GLU A 10 -4.26 -6.85 -19.11
CA GLU A 10 -2.99 -6.21 -19.48
C GLU A 10 -1.79 -6.97 -18.89
N MET A 11 -1.88 -7.45 -17.65
CA MET A 11 -0.78 -8.18 -17.02
C MET A 11 -0.63 -9.60 -17.59
N CYS A 12 -1.72 -10.31 -17.88
CA CYS A 12 -1.65 -11.62 -18.55
C CYS A 12 -0.99 -11.55 -19.94
N ILE A 13 -1.14 -10.43 -20.64
CA ILE A 13 -0.46 -10.22 -21.93
C ILE A 13 1.04 -9.96 -21.72
N ARG A 14 1.41 -9.19 -20.69
CA ARG A 14 2.79 -8.82 -20.39
C ARG A 14 3.61 -9.96 -19.78
N ASP A 15 2.95 -10.91 -19.08
CA ASP A 15 3.60 -12.03 -18.38
C ASP A 15 3.69 -13.32 -19.19
N ARG A 16 3.26 -13.30 -20.47
CA ARG A 16 3.32 -14.49 -21.33
C ARG A 16 4.75 -15.04 -21.38
N GLY A 17 4.90 -16.29 -20.90
CA GLY A 17 6.17 -17.02 -20.91
C GLY A 17 7.08 -16.80 -19.69
N ILE A 18 6.69 -15.98 -18.70
CA ILE A 18 7.44 -15.84 -17.46
C ILE A 18 6.91 -16.84 -16.44
N THR A 19 7.77 -17.75 -16.00
CA THR A 19 7.46 -18.74 -14.97
C THR A 19 8.04 -18.38 -13.61
N ASP A 20 9.12 -17.63 -13.56
CA ASP A 20 9.79 -17.19 -12.32
C ASP A 20 8.93 -16.17 -11.57
N PRO A 21 8.48 -16.48 -10.32
CA PRO A 21 7.62 -15.60 -9.55
C PRO A 21 8.31 -14.27 -9.17
N VAL A 22 9.61 -14.23 -9.00
CA VAL A 22 10.35 -12.97 -8.74
C VAL A 22 10.27 -12.05 -9.94
N GLN A 23 10.45 -12.59 -11.14
CA GLN A 23 10.35 -11.83 -12.39
C GLN A 23 8.92 -11.32 -12.63
N LYS A 24 7.91 -12.14 -12.32
CA LYS A 24 6.50 -11.69 -12.37
C LYS A 24 6.25 -10.52 -11.42
N ALA A 25 6.60 -10.69 -10.14
CA ALA A 25 6.45 -9.64 -9.13
C ALA A 25 7.20 -8.35 -9.54
N LYS A 26 8.42 -8.49 -10.08
CA LYS A 26 9.22 -7.37 -10.58
C LYS A 26 8.51 -6.62 -11.70
N ARG A 27 7.93 -7.31 -12.67
CA ARG A 27 7.17 -6.67 -13.75
C ARG A 27 5.93 -5.94 -13.25
N ILE A 28 5.23 -6.53 -12.27
CA ILE A 28 4.10 -5.86 -11.61
C ILE A 28 4.57 -4.59 -10.91
N TYR A 29 5.67 -4.67 -10.18
CA TYR A 29 6.28 -3.52 -9.53
C TYR A 29 6.68 -2.42 -10.54
N ASP A 30 7.34 -2.80 -11.62
CA ASP A 30 7.71 -1.87 -12.70
C ASP A 30 6.49 -1.22 -13.34
N PHE A 31 5.42 -2.01 -13.56
CA PHE A 31 4.17 -1.47 -14.08
C PHE A 31 3.60 -0.39 -13.16
N VAL A 32 3.48 -0.67 -11.87
CA VAL A 32 2.91 0.30 -10.92
C VAL A 32 3.82 1.52 -10.79
N THR A 33 5.11 1.32 -10.56
CA THR A 33 6.04 2.42 -10.27
C THR A 33 6.32 3.34 -11.45
N LEU A 34 6.25 2.82 -12.67
CA LEU A 34 6.55 3.59 -13.89
C LEU A 34 5.32 4.19 -14.57
N ASN A 35 4.12 3.67 -14.28
CA ASN A 35 2.90 4.07 -15.01
C ASN A 35 1.82 4.69 -14.11
N VAL A 36 1.91 4.57 -12.79
CA VAL A 36 0.93 5.17 -11.88
C VAL A 36 1.49 6.45 -11.29
N HIS A 37 0.74 7.54 -11.40
CA HIS A 37 1.09 8.84 -10.83
C HIS A 37 0.49 8.96 -9.42
N TYR A 38 1.30 9.46 -8.47
CA TYR A 38 0.80 9.73 -7.13
C TYR A 38 -0.34 10.75 -7.17
N HIS A 39 -1.44 10.39 -6.54
CA HIS A 39 -2.62 11.22 -6.41
C HIS A 39 -3.38 10.84 -5.15
N PHE A 40 -3.38 11.72 -4.17
CA PHE A 40 -4.03 11.50 -2.88
C PHE A 40 -5.51 11.12 -3.03
N GLN A 41 -5.93 10.10 -2.28
CA GLN A 41 -7.31 9.62 -2.22
C GLN A 41 -7.83 9.81 -0.79
N PRO A 42 -8.80 10.72 -0.57
CA PRO A 42 -9.24 11.03 0.78
C PRO A 42 -9.98 9.87 1.46
N MET A 43 -10.61 8.99 0.68
CA MET A 43 -11.39 7.86 1.19
C MET A 43 -11.39 6.71 0.19
N TYR A 44 -10.93 5.53 0.61
CA TYR A 44 -10.86 4.37 -0.29
C TYR A 44 -12.22 3.73 -0.55
N PHE A 45 -13.15 3.81 0.39
CA PHE A 45 -14.47 3.19 0.27
C PHE A 45 -15.42 3.88 -0.74
N VAL A 46 -15.05 5.05 -1.28
CA VAL A 46 -15.83 5.69 -2.35
C VAL A 46 -15.62 5.01 -3.72
N HIS A 47 -14.63 4.13 -3.82
CA HIS A 47 -14.36 3.39 -5.04
C HIS A 47 -14.93 1.97 -4.96
N GLU A 48 -15.83 1.62 -5.86
CA GLU A 48 -16.37 0.26 -5.95
C GLU A 48 -15.27 -0.79 -6.20
N ASN A 49 -14.28 -0.44 -7.02
CA ASN A 49 -13.09 -1.24 -7.26
C ASN A 49 -11.85 -0.35 -7.40
N ILE A 50 -11.13 -0.22 -6.29
CA ILE A 50 -9.99 0.71 -6.19
C ILE A 50 -8.85 0.35 -7.16
N THR A 51 -8.60 -0.93 -7.37
CA THR A 51 -7.50 -1.41 -8.22
C THR A 51 -7.83 -1.27 -9.72
N ASP A 52 -9.07 -1.50 -10.10
CA ASP A 52 -9.52 -1.28 -11.49
C ASP A 52 -9.53 0.21 -11.83
N ASN A 53 -9.98 1.05 -10.88
CA ASN A 53 -9.91 2.50 -11.03
C ASN A 53 -8.45 2.98 -11.21
N CYS A 54 -7.52 2.50 -10.38
CA CYS A 54 -6.10 2.81 -10.52
C CYS A 54 -5.54 2.39 -11.89
N ALA A 55 -5.89 1.20 -12.35
CA ALA A 55 -5.43 0.69 -13.63
C ALA A 55 -5.90 1.54 -14.81
N ARG A 56 -7.14 2.04 -14.75
CA ARG A 56 -7.73 2.89 -15.80
C ARG A 56 -7.19 4.32 -15.74
N SER A 57 -7.23 4.92 -14.55
CA SER A 57 -6.87 6.33 -14.36
C SER A 57 -5.35 6.57 -14.33
N ARG A 58 -4.56 5.54 -14.02
CA ARG A 58 -3.12 5.64 -13.76
C ARG A 58 -2.81 6.61 -12.61
N ARG A 59 -3.70 6.68 -11.63
CA ARG A 59 -3.58 7.55 -10.46
C ARG A 59 -3.88 6.78 -9.19
N GLY A 60 -3.13 7.07 -8.14
CA GLY A 60 -3.33 6.49 -6.82
C GLY A 60 -2.31 7.02 -5.82
N ASP A 61 -2.66 6.99 -4.54
CA ASP A 61 -1.74 7.24 -3.45
C ASP A 61 -1.00 5.96 -3.03
N CYS A 62 -0.34 5.99 -1.86
CA CYS A 62 0.43 4.84 -1.37
C CYS A 62 -0.42 3.58 -1.25
N GLY A 63 -1.59 3.68 -0.62
CA GLY A 63 -2.49 2.55 -0.42
C GLY A 63 -3.09 2.03 -1.72
N VAL A 64 -3.52 2.90 -2.61
CA VAL A 64 -4.03 2.50 -3.93
C VAL A 64 -2.97 1.77 -4.76
N MET A 65 -1.73 2.26 -4.74
CA MET A 65 -0.60 1.61 -5.42
C MET A 65 -0.27 0.25 -4.79
N ALA A 66 -0.27 0.17 -3.45
CA ALA A 66 -0.05 -1.07 -2.71
C ALA A 66 -1.16 -2.10 -3.03
N ALA A 67 -2.43 -1.71 -2.94
CA ALA A 67 -3.58 -2.56 -3.28
C ALA A 67 -3.52 -3.07 -4.72
N THR A 68 -3.11 -2.21 -5.66
CA THR A 68 -2.94 -2.59 -7.07
C THR A 68 -1.83 -3.62 -7.25
N PHE A 69 -0.68 -3.42 -6.63
CA PHE A 69 0.42 -4.40 -6.65
C PHE A 69 -0.02 -5.75 -6.04
N ILE A 70 -0.69 -5.72 -4.88
CA ILE A 70 -1.20 -6.92 -4.18
C ILE A 70 -2.17 -7.69 -5.08
N THR A 71 -3.13 -7.01 -5.67
CA THR A 71 -4.13 -7.61 -6.55
C THR A 71 -3.48 -8.28 -7.75
N LEU A 72 -2.56 -7.60 -8.41
CA LEU A 72 -1.83 -8.14 -9.56
C LEU A 72 -0.95 -9.33 -9.18
N CYS A 73 -0.27 -9.30 -8.03
CA CYS A 73 0.49 -10.43 -7.51
C CYS A 73 -0.42 -11.65 -7.27
N ARG A 74 -1.57 -11.45 -6.63
CA ARG A 74 -2.54 -12.54 -6.39
C ARG A 74 -3.08 -13.14 -7.68
N ILE A 75 -3.39 -12.33 -8.68
CA ILE A 75 -3.79 -12.80 -10.03
C ILE A 75 -2.66 -13.61 -10.67
N ALA A 76 -1.41 -13.22 -10.49
CA ALA A 76 -0.23 -13.93 -11.01
C ALA A 76 0.15 -15.19 -10.20
N GLY A 77 -0.63 -15.55 -9.16
CA GLY A 77 -0.39 -16.69 -8.28
C GLY A 77 0.66 -16.45 -7.19
N ILE A 78 1.00 -15.20 -6.90
CA ILE A 78 1.96 -14.81 -5.86
C ILE A 78 1.18 -14.35 -4.63
N PRO A 79 1.31 -15.02 -3.46
CA PRO A 79 0.70 -14.55 -2.23
C PRO A 79 1.19 -13.14 -1.89
N ALA A 80 0.26 -12.25 -1.62
CA ALA A 80 0.59 -10.87 -1.27
C ALA A 80 -0.42 -10.30 -0.27
N LYS A 81 0.00 -9.39 0.60
CA LYS A 81 -0.83 -8.79 1.64
C LYS A 81 -0.47 -7.34 1.89
N TRP A 82 -1.39 -6.65 2.53
CA TRP A 82 -1.29 -5.27 2.96
C TRP A 82 -0.40 -5.14 4.19
N GLN A 83 0.27 -4.01 4.29
CA GLN A 83 0.83 -3.50 5.51
C GLN A 83 0.76 -1.98 5.51
N SER A 84 0.35 -1.41 6.61
CA SER A 84 0.22 0.03 6.82
C SER A 84 0.88 0.47 8.11
N GLY A 85 1.19 1.75 8.20
CA GLY A 85 1.83 2.34 9.35
C GLY A 85 2.32 3.74 9.05
N MET A 86 3.54 4.04 9.48
CA MET A 86 4.11 5.37 9.35
C MET A 86 5.54 5.33 8.81
N VAL A 87 5.92 6.39 8.12
CA VAL A 87 7.32 6.77 7.95
C VAL A 87 7.70 7.60 9.16
N ALA A 88 8.61 7.08 9.99
CA ALA A 88 9.01 7.67 11.26
C ALA A 88 10.28 8.50 11.15
N ARG A 89 10.36 9.37 10.12
CA ARG A 89 11.45 10.36 9.97
C ARG A 89 11.11 11.64 10.68
N PRO A 90 12.05 12.22 11.45
CA PRO A 90 11.78 13.44 12.23
C PRO A 90 11.16 14.58 11.43
N GLU A 91 11.66 14.81 10.20
CA GLU A 91 11.22 15.93 9.36
C GLU A 91 9.98 15.63 8.52
N THR A 92 9.63 14.36 8.35
CA THR A 92 8.59 13.92 7.40
C THR A 92 7.74 12.77 7.92
N ALA A 93 7.52 12.74 9.25
CA ALA A 93 6.66 11.72 9.85
C ALA A 93 5.25 11.77 9.27
N GLY A 94 4.71 10.61 8.90
CA GLY A 94 3.37 10.55 8.32
C GLY A 94 2.92 9.14 7.98
N CYS A 95 1.62 8.99 7.81
CA CYS A 95 0.99 7.72 7.43
C CYS A 95 1.48 7.22 6.08
N HIS A 96 1.63 5.91 5.95
CA HIS A 96 2.11 5.30 4.73
C HIS A 96 1.71 3.83 4.61
N ASP A 97 1.51 3.39 3.36
CA ASP A 97 1.12 2.04 3.00
C ASP A 97 2.11 1.41 2.06
N TRP A 98 2.29 0.10 2.21
CA TRP A 98 3.10 -0.72 1.33
C TRP A 98 2.57 -2.15 1.24
N ALA A 99 3.13 -2.93 0.34
CA ALA A 99 2.77 -4.32 0.15
C ALA A 99 3.84 -5.26 0.70
N MET A 100 3.38 -6.46 1.07
CA MET A 100 4.24 -7.64 1.24
C MET A 100 3.86 -8.69 0.21
N PHE A 101 4.83 -9.43 -0.30
CA PHE A 101 4.62 -10.56 -1.21
C PHE A 101 5.55 -11.72 -0.86
N TYR A 102 5.08 -12.95 -1.10
CA TYR A 102 5.80 -14.15 -0.69
C TYR A 102 6.47 -14.84 -1.87
N ILE A 103 7.75 -15.12 -1.75
CA ILE A 103 8.53 -15.88 -2.72
C ILE A 103 9.24 -17.04 -2.03
N ALA A 104 8.88 -18.28 -2.36
CA ALA A 104 9.60 -19.45 -1.87
C ALA A 104 10.98 -19.56 -2.54
N PRO A 105 12.06 -19.94 -1.82
CA PRO A 105 12.15 -20.15 -0.38
C PRO A 105 12.49 -18.88 0.42
N LYS A 106 12.51 -17.68 -0.21
CA LYS A 106 12.97 -16.43 0.40
C LYS A 106 12.06 -15.93 1.53
N GLY A 107 10.75 -16.28 1.49
CA GLY A 107 9.76 -15.81 2.45
C GLY A 107 9.06 -14.53 2.03
N TRP A 108 8.55 -13.77 3.00
CA TRP A 108 7.89 -12.50 2.80
C TRP A 108 8.90 -11.40 2.48
N MET A 109 8.62 -10.69 1.40
CA MET A 109 9.40 -9.55 0.92
C MET A 109 8.50 -8.31 0.85
N TYR A 110 9.07 -7.13 0.82
CA TYR A 110 8.35 -5.86 0.78
C TYR A 110 8.31 -5.26 -0.62
N ALA A 111 7.28 -4.47 -0.89
CA ALA A 111 7.20 -3.63 -2.08
C ALA A 111 6.52 -2.31 -1.74
N ASP A 112 7.28 -1.21 -1.77
CA ASP A 112 6.74 0.12 -1.66
C ASP A 112 6.67 0.77 -3.04
N CYS A 113 5.49 0.67 -3.65
CA CYS A 113 5.29 1.14 -5.01
C CYS A 113 5.29 2.67 -5.11
N SER A 114 4.79 3.37 -4.10
CA SER A 114 4.72 4.83 -4.14
C SER A 114 6.08 5.48 -3.91
N ALA A 115 6.88 4.97 -2.96
CA ALA A 115 8.27 5.37 -2.80
C ALA A 115 9.07 5.05 -4.06
N GLY A 116 8.91 3.85 -4.62
CA GLY A 116 9.53 3.47 -5.88
C GLY A 116 9.15 4.40 -7.04
N ALA A 117 7.86 4.75 -7.17
CA ALA A 117 7.40 5.69 -8.18
C ALA A 117 7.99 7.10 -8.01
N SER A 118 8.13 7.55 -6.76
CA SER A 118 8.80 8.82 -6.46
C SER A 118 10.27 8.82 -6.88
N MET A 119 10.98 7.72 -6.58
CA MET A 119 12.38 7.55 -6.98
C MET A 119 12.55 7.45 -8.50
N ALA A 120 11.61 6.79 -9.20
CA ALA A 120 11.61 6.75 -10.67
C ALA A 120 11.55 8.16 -11.27
N ARG A 121 10.64 9.00 -10.75
CA ARG A 121 10.49 10.39 -11.20
C ARG A 121 11.71 11.25 -10.89
N ALA A 122 12.40 10.97 -9.79
CA ALA A 122 13.66 11.62 -9.42
C ALA A 122 14.88 11.12 -10.23
N GLY A 123 14.69 10.15 -11.15
CA GLY A 123 15.77 9.54 -11.90
C GLY A 123 16.69 8.64 -11.08
N ASN A 124 16.27 8.26 -9.87
CA ASN A 124 17.06 7.43 -8.95
C ASN A 124 16.64 5.95 -9.06
N GLU A 125 17.09 5.29 -10.11
CA GLU A 125 16.75 3.89 -10.39
C GLU A 125 17.26 2.94 -9.29
N LYS A 126 18.41 3.22 -8.70
CA LYS A 126 18.96 2.41 -7.60
C LYS A 126 18.01 2.38 -6.42
N MET A 127 17.50 3.52 -5.99
CA MET A 127 16.55 3.59 -4.88
C MET A 127 15.17 3.07 -5.27
N ARG A 128 14.73 3.26 -6.52
CA ARG A 128 13.51 2.62 -7.01
C ARG A 128 13.57 1.10 -6.84
N LEU A 129 14.67 0.49 -7.25
CA LEU A 129 14.88 -0.95 -7.14
C LEU A 129 15.10 -1.43 -5.70
N HIS A 130 15.58 -0.57 -4.81
CA HIS A 130 15.69 -0.88 -3.38
C HIS A 130 14.31 -1.20 -2.78
N TYR A 131 13.27 -0.44 -3.14
CA TYR A 131 11.91 -0.65 -2.66
C TYR A 131 11.17 -1.84 -3.29
N PHE A 132 11.85 -2.63 -4.13
CA PHE A 132 11.42 -3.96 -4.54
C PHE A 132 12.19 -5.02 -3.76
N GLY A 133 11.56 -5.55 -2.74
CA GLY A 133 12.13 -6.55 -1.83
C GLY A 133 12.52 -5.99 -0.46
N ASN A 134 12.68 -4.68 -0.32
CA ASN A 134 13.14 -4.05 0.91
C ASN A 134 12.33 -2.80 1.27
N LEU A 135 12.43 -2.39 2.54
CA LEU A 135 12.04 -1.07 3.03
C LEU A 135 13.25 -0.38 3.66
N ASP A 136 13.16 0.92 3.86
CA ASP A 136 14.07 1.64 4.75
C ASP A 136 13.73 1.35 6.22
N THR A 137 14.65 1.72 7.13
CA THR A 137 14.54 1.47 8.56
C THR A 137 13.53 2.36 9.28
N ASP A 138 13.03 3.38 8.61
CA ASP A 138 12.11 4.37 9.18
C ASP A 138 10.64 3.92 9.12
N ARG A 139 10.37 2.65 8.86
CA ARG A 139 9.00 2.11 8.75
C ARG A 139 8.53 1.59 10.10
N MET A 140 7.50 2.23 10.65
CA MET A 140 6.78 1.75 11.82
C MET A 140 5.47 1.11 11.39
N VAL A 141 5.33 -0.19 11.60
CA VAL A 141 4.12 -0.94 11.24
C VAL A 141 3.04 -0.70 12.28
N ALA A 142 1.85 -0.31 11.85
CA ALA A 142 0.65 -0.22 12.68
C ALA A 142 -0.28 -1.41 12.44
N ASN A 143 -0.45 -1.83 11.18
CA ASN A 143 -1.38 -2.88 10.80
C ASN A 143 -0.84 -3.73 9.63
N SER A 144 -1.20 -5.01 9.61
CA SER A 144 -0.83 -5.95 8.54
C SER A 144 -2.02 -6.53 7.76
N ASP A 145 -3.21 -5.98 7.98
CA ASP A 145 -4.42 -6.34 7.27
C ASP A 145 -5.20 -5.10 6.83
N ILE A 146 -5.89 -5.20 5.72
CA ILE A 146 -6.82 -4.17 5.25
C ILE A 146 -8.21 -4.43 5.83
N CYS A 147 -8.90 -3.39 6.23
CA CYS A 147 -10.26 -3.45 6.78
C CYS A 147 -10.40 -4.34 8.03
N ALA A 148 -9.32 -4.56 8.79
CA ALA A 148 -9.36 -5.36 10.00
C ALA A 148 -10.29 -4.73 11.06
N PRO A 149 -11.07 -5.53 11.80
CA PRO A 149 -11.86 -5.02 12.91
C PRO A 149 -10.96 -4.54 14.04
N PHE A 150 -11.44 -3.59 14.84
CA PHE A 150 -10.80 -3.22 16.10
C PHE A 150 -11.14 -4.22 17.21
N ASP A 151 -10.24 -4.32 18.19
CA ASP A 151 -10.45 -5.02 19.44
C ASP A 151 -10.07 -4.09 20.61
N PRO A 152 -11.04 -3.60 21.40
CA PRO A 152 -12.48 -3.83 21.30
C PRO A 152 -13.12 -3.20 20.04
N PRO A 153 -14.24 -3.76 19.56
CA PRO A 153 -14.95 -3.22 18.40
C PRO A 153 -15.58 -1.86 18.71
N MET A 154 -15.61 -0.97 17.73
CA MET A 154 -16.34 0.28 17.83
C MET A 154 -17.85 0.05 17.72
N CYS A 155 -18.62 0.92 18.37
CA CYS A 155 -20.07 0.98 18.26
C CYS A 155 -20.54 1.96 17.19
N SER A 156 -19.68 2.94 16.86
CA SER A 156 -19.97 4.00 15.88
C SER A 156 -19.34 3.71 14.51
N PHE A 157 -19.68 4.56 13.54
CA PHE A 157 -19.11 4.46 12.19
C PHE A 157 -17.60 4.66 12.20
N ARG A 158 -16.88 3.88 11.41
CA ARG A 158 -15.44 4.04 11.21
C ARG A 158 -15.16 4.99 10.06
N ALA A 159 -14.45 6.08 10.35
CA ALA A 159 -14.05 7.06 9.33
C ALA A 159 -12.92 6.52 8.44
N ASP A 160 -12.01 5.72 9.02
CA ASP A 160 -10.98 4.98 8.30
C ASP A 160 -11.19 3.47 8.44
N PRO A 161 -12.00 2.84 7.55
CA PRO A 161 -12.27 1.42 7.63
C PRO A 161 -11.15 0.56 7.03
N CYS A 162 -10.17 1.14 6.33
CA CYS A 162 -9.24 0.38 5.50
C CYS A 162 -7.89 0.16 6.15
N ASP A 163 -7.14 1.21 6.42
CA ASP A 163 -5.72 1.12 6.73
C ASP A 163 -5.38 1.20 8.23
N ASN A 164 -6.24 1.76 9.06
CA ASN A 164 -6.09 1.77 10.52
C ASN A 164 -4.73 2.33 11.03
N GLN A 165 -4.18 3.33 10.35
CA GLN A 165 -2.83 3.84 10.65
C GLN A 165 -2.80 4.68 11.93
N VAL A 166 -3.82 5.50 12.13
CA VAL A 166 -3.91 6.44 13.25
C VAL A 166 -4.94 6.02 14.30
N GLY A 167 -5.69 4.95 14.02
CA GLY A 167 -6.80 4.51 14.85
C GLY A 167 -8.00 5.46 14.77
N GLU A 168 -8.98 5.21 15.63
CA GLU A 168 -10.21 6.00 15.71
C GLU A 168 -10.55 6.30 17.17
N ILE A 169 -11.35 7.32 17.41
CA ILE A 169 -11.73 7.77 18.75
C ILE A 169 -13.22 7.63 18.95
N GLU A 170 -13.60 6.96 20.03
CA GLU A 170 -14.97 6.81 20.46
C GLU A 170 -15.05 7.12 21.96
N VAL A 171 -16.00 7.97 22.35
CA VAL A 171 -16.27 8.33 23.75
C VAL A 171 -17.72 8.03 24.07
N ASP A 172 -17.95 7.20 25.07
CA ASP A 172 -19.31 6.77 25.50
C ASP A 172 -20.18 6.23 24.33
N GLY A 173 -19.56 5.48 23.41
CA GLY A 173 -20.22 4.89 22.24
C GLY A 173 -20.51 5.90 21.11
N VAL A 174 -19.94 7.10 21.17
CA VAL A 174 -20.07 8.15 20.14
C VAL A 174 -18.73 8.38 19.49
N GLY A 175 -18.64 8.15 18.16
CA GLY A 175 -17.43 8.42 17.37
C GLY A 175 -17.14 9.91 17.24
N LEU A 176 -15.88 10.28 17.30
CA LEU A 176 -15.41 11.64 17.07
C LEU A 176 -14.67 11.70 15.71
N TYR A 177 -15.04 12.67 14.86
CA TYR A 177 -14.59 12.72 13.47
C TYR A 177 -14.12 14.12 13.05
N GLY A 178 -13.22 14.14 12.07
CA GLY A 178 -12.81 15.37 11.39
C GLY A 178 -12.34 16.45 12.38
N GLN A 179 -13.00 17.59 12.38
CA GLN A 179 -12.63 18.74 13.22
C GLN A 179 -12.85 18.54 14.73
N GLN A 180 -13.49 17.44 15.15
CA GLN A 180 -13.65 17.10 16.56
C GLN A 180 -12.39 16.45 17.14
N VAL A 181 -11.43 16.08 16.30
CA VAL A 181 -10.19 15.40 16.67
C VAL A 181 -9.01 16.12 16.06
N GLU A 182 -7.99 16.37 16.86
CA GLU A 182 -6.67 16.79 16.39
C GLU A 182 -5.66 15.68 16.67
N THR A 183 -4.97 15.25 15.64
CA THR A 183 -3.95 14.21 15.75
C THR A 183 -2.59 14.80 15.41
N THR A 184 -1.63 14.61 16.32
CA THR A 184 -0.24 15.03 16.12
C THR A 184 0.68 13.83 16.22
N HIS A 185 1.77 13.87 15.46
CA HIS A 185 2.81 12.84 15.48
C HIS A 185 4.14 13.48 15.86
N GLU A 186 4.81 12.92 16.86
CA GLU A 186 6.12 13.36 17.29
C GLU A 186 7.09 12.19 17.34
N ILE A 187 8.25 12.34 16.75
CA ILE A 187 9.34 11.37 16.86
C ILE A 187 10.18 11.74 18.08
N VAL A 188 9.89 11.08 19.19
CA VAL A 188 10.54 11.37 20.49
C VAL A 188 11.99 10.88 20.54
N LYS A 189 12.37 9.92 19.70
CA LYS A 189 13.74 9.41 19.61
C LYS A 189 13.98 8.77 18.24
N HIS A 190 15.05 9.20 17.60
CA HIS A 190 15.58 8.59 16.39
C HIS A 190 17.07 8.28 16.61
N GLN A 191 17.50 7.08 16.25
CA GLN A 191 18.90 6.66 16.34
C GLN A 191 19.30 6.03 15.02
N GLU A 192 20.33 6.58 14.39
CA GLU A 192 21.02 5.91 13.29
C GLU A 192 21.80 4.71 13.85
N VAL A 193 21.70 3.57 13.18
CA VAL A 193 22.35 2.30 13.52
C VAL A 193 23.48 2.03 12.56
#